data_487773d274dfa3699209c59555343ab2
#
_entry.id   487773d274dfa3699209c59555343ab2
#
_cell.length_a   1.000
_cell.length_b   1.000
_cell.length_c   1.000
_cell.angle_alpha   90.00
_cell.angle_beta   90.00
_cell.angle_gamma   90.00
#
_symmetry.space_group_name_H-M   'P 1'
#
loop_
_entity.id
_entity.type
_entity.pdbx_description
1 polymer ?
#
loop_
_entity_poly.entity_id
_entity_poly.type
_entity_poly.pdbx_seq_one_letter_code
_entity_poly.pdbx_strand_id
1 'polypeptide(L)'
;MSSRTSSKAHRALAVALAALLANACASAPPVTPAPAPQHAAAPAPDTVAALPAAVEAPPQAVGEFDHAVGLMRAGNQAEAEAQFQRLAIAYPAFAGPDINLGILYRKDGRLNESEAALKAATARNSTSAAAWNELGVTLRLRGEFKDAAAAYEHAIAADANFAPAHRNLGVVLDLYLQDPERALTELERYQELSGEEKPVSVWIAELRQRTGKKKPASPAPAAPADQAPPTPASPTPATPSGE
;
A
#
# COMPACT_ATOMS: atom_id res chain seq x y z
N MET A 1 -57.64 -42.19 28.40
CA MET A 1 -57.06 -43.54 28.24
C MET A 1 -56.33 -43.60 26.92
N SER A 2 -55.15 -44.10 26.97
CA SER A 2 -54.27 -44.57 25.83
C SER A 2 -53.33 -43.52 25.18
N SER A 3 -52.10 -43.50 25.63
CA SER A 3 -50.91 -43.13 24.87
C SER A 3 -49.62 -43.61 25.57
N ARG A 4 -49.39 -44.93 25.56
CA ARG A 4 -48.20 -45.57 26.08
C ARG A 4 -47.68 -46.68 25.17
N THR A 5 -47.44 -46.41 23.90
CA THR A 5 -46.90 -47.45 22.99
C THR A 5 -45.81 -46.91 22.02
N SER A 6 -45.38 -45.63 22.09
CA SER A 6 -44.40 -45.09 21.14
C SER A 6 -42.94 -45.07 21.64
N SER A 7 -42.67 -45.49 22.89
CA SER A 7 -41.31 -45.33 23.47
C SER A 7 -40.40 -46.55 23.35
N LYS A 8 -40.93 -47.71 22.89
CA LYS A 8 -40.12 -48.96 22.82
C LYS A 8 -39.50 -49.21 21.44
N ALA A 9 -40.08 -48.62 20.40
CA ALA A 9 -39.58 -48.79 19.01
C ALA A 9 -38.29 -47.96 18.73
N HIS A 10 -38.12 -46.84 19.44
CA HIS A 10 -36.93 -45.96 19.24
C HIS A 10 -35.69 -46.44 19.95
N ARG A 11 -35.81 -47.30 20.93
CA ARG A 11 -34.64 -47.88 21.68
C ARG A 11 -34.00 -49.08 21.01
N ALA A 12 -34.73 -49.78 20.14
CA ALA A 12 -34.19 -50.95 19.43
C ALA A 12 -33.38 -50.54 18.17
N LEU A 13 -33.61 -49.34 17.61
CA LEU A 13 -32.89 -48.85 16.43
C LEU A 13 -31.52 -48.24 16.79
N ALA A 14 -31.35 -47.74 17.99
CA ALA A 14 -30.10 -47.11 18.42
C ALA A 14 -28.98 -48.11 18.80
N VAL A 15 -29.31 -49.36 19.08
CA VAL A 15 -28.32 -50.40 19.48
C VAL A 15 -27.77 -51.16 18.27
N ALA A 16 -28.49 -51.19 17.14
CA ALA A 16 -28.04 -51.89 15.94
C ALA A 16 -27.04 -51.05 15.09
N LEU A 17 -26.99 -49.73 15.27
CA LEU A 17 -26.05 -48.83 14.51
C LEU A 17 -24.68 -48.69 15.17
N ALA A 18 -24.52 -49.08 16.45
CA ALA A 18 -23.25 -48.99 17.17
C ALA A 18 -22.30 -50.17 16.93
N ALA A 19 -22.78 -51.26 16.35
CA ALA A 19 -21.96 -52.48 16.14
C ALA A 19 -21.29 -52.57 14.76
N LEU A 20 -21.52 -51.60 13.85
CA LEU A 20 -20.94 -51.57 12.50
C LEU A 20 -19.77 -50.61 12.31
N LEU A 21 -19.35 -49.89 13.35
CA LEU A 21 -18.25 -48.89 13.26
C LEU A 21 -16.93 -49.36 13.90
N ALA A 22 -16.83 -50.64 14.34
CA ALA A 22 -15.65 -51.11 15.05
C ALA A 22 -14.66 -51.95 14.22
N ASN A 23 -14.78 -52.03 12.89
CA ASN A 23 -13.92 -52.92 12.09
C ASN A 23 -13.28 -52.29 10.87
N ALA A 24 -12.98 -51.00 10.88
CA ALA A 24 -12.26 -50.29 9.78
C ALA A 24 -10.95 -49.65 10.30
N CYS A 25 -10.20 -50.36 11.16
CA CYS A 25 -8.79 -50.08 11.40
C CYS A 25 -7.95 -51.04 10.57
N ALA A 26 -7.94 -50.90 9.25
CA ALA A 26 -7.00 -51.57 8.35
C ALA A 26 -6.20 -50.50 7.63
N SER A 27 -4.96 -50.32 8.14
CA SER A 27 -3.76 -49.94 7.38
C SER A 27 -3.95 -49.03 6.18
N ALA A 28 -4.02 -47.70 6.38
CA ALA A 28 -3.67 -46.77 5.36
C ALA A 28 -2.15 -46.86 5.11
N PRO A 29 -1.71 -46.96 3.84
CA PRO A 29 -0.28 -46.87 3.54
C PRO A 29 0.26 -45.49 3.96
N PRO A 30 1.54 -45.37 4.33
CA PRO A 30 2.12 -44.08 4.68
C PRO A 30 2.00 -43.12 3.50
N VAL A 31 1.22 -42.04 3.70
CA VAL A 31 1.15 -40.94 2.75
C VAL A 31 2.50 -40.25 2.83
N THR A 32 3.36 -40.50 1.86
CA THR A 32 4.55 -39.67 1.63
C THR A 32 4.05 -38.23 1.40
N PRO A 33 4.50 -37.25 2.21
CA PRO A 33 4.15 -35.85 1.92
C PRO A 33 4.67 -35.51 0.54
N ALA A 34 3.76 -35.02 -0.33
CA ALA A 34 4.16 -34.46 -1.61
C ALA A 34 5.23 -33.40 -1.39
N PRO A 35 6.30 -33.34 -2.20
CA PRO A 35 7.29 -32.27 -2.07
C PRO A 35 6.54 -30.94 -2.18
N ALA A 36 6.79 -30.06 -1.22
CA ALA A 36 6.30 -28.68 -1.27
C ALA A 36 6.67 -28.09 -2.65
N PRO A 37 5.77 -27.33 -3.30
CA PRO A 37 6.10 -26.69 -4.54
C PRO A 37 7.37 -25.86 -4.30
N GLN A 38 8.46 -26.25 -4.92
CA GLN A 38 9.68 -25.46 -4.97
C GLN A 38 9.28 -24.19 -5.71
N HIS A 39 9.17 -23.09 -4.98
CA HIS A 39 9.15 -21.78 -5.57
C HIS A 39 10.43 -21.70 -6.39
N ALA A 40 10.30 -21.79 -7.70
CA ALA A 40 11.38 -21.43 -8.60
C ALA A 40 11.87 -20.07 -8.14
N ALA A 41 13.14 -19.97 -7.78
CA ALA A 41 13.77 -18.70 -7.48
C ALA A 41 13.43 -17.77 -8.64
N ALA A 42 12.78 -16.65 -8.33
CA ALA A 42 12.54 -15.62 -9.32
C ALA A 42 13.89 -15.32 -9.97
N PRO A 43 13.97 -15.24 -11.30
CA PRO A 43 15.22 -14.84 -11.96
C PRO A 43 15.63 -13.49 -11.36
N ALA A 44 16.90 -13.36 -11.04
CA ALA A 44 17.51 -12.10 -10.62
C ALA A 44 17.07 -11.00 -11.61
N PRO A 45 16.82 -9.78 -11.15
CA PRO A 45 16.43 -8.69 -12.04
C PRO A 45 17.64 -8.30 -12.89
N ASP A 46 17.83 -9.03 -13.98
CA ASP A 46 18.75 -8.64 -15.04
C ASP A 46 18.12 -7.48 -15.80
N THR A 47 18.84 -6.38 -15.78
CA THR A 47 18.61 -5.19 -16.57
C THR A 47 17.31 -4.45 -16.24
N VAL A 48 17.43 -3.42 -15.41
CA VAL A 48 16.43 -2.35 -15.30
C VAL A 48 16.32 -1.73 -16.70
N ALA A 49 15.39 -2.24 -17.50
CA ALA A 49 14.96 -1.55 -18.70
C ALA A 49 14.49 -0.17 -18.24
N ALA A 50 15.06 0.90 -18.80
CA ALA A 50 14.66 2.24 -18.48
C ALA A 50 13.14 2.33 -18.59
N LEU A 51 12.48 2.64 -17.45
CA LEU A 51 11.02 2.75 -17.42
C LEU A 51 10.62 3.81 -18.46
N PRO A 52 9.61 3.56 -19.29
CA PRO A 52 9.16 4.54 -20.26
C PRO A 52 8.79 5.83 -19.52
N ALA A 53 9.35 6.95 -19.98
CA ALA A 53 9.01 8.25 -19.43
C ALA A 53 7.49 8.46 -19.47
N ALA A 54 6.92 9.06 -18.42
CA ALA A 54 5.52 9.39 -18.40
C ALA A 54 5.15 10.22 -19.62
N VAL A 55 4.22 9.73 -20.44
CA VAL A 55 3.73 10.47 -21.60
C VAL A 55 2.81 11.56 -21.08
N GLU A 56 3.15 12.82 -21.35
CA GLU A 56 2.28 13.95 -21.03
C GLU A 56 0.96 13.83 -21.82
N ALA A 57 -0.15 14.10 -21.11
CA ALA A 57 -1.45 14.10 -21.75
C ALA A 57 -1.54 15.21 -22.81
N PRO A 58 -2.09 14.95 -24.00
CA PRO A 58 -2.36 16.01 -24.98
C PRO A 58 -3.24 17.11 -24.37
N PRO A 59 -3.08 18.39 -24.70
CA PRO A 59 -3.87 19.50 -24.14
C PRO A 59 -5.39 19.29 -24.21
N GLN A 60 -5.88 18.67 -25.27
CA GLN A 60 -7.29 18.33 -25.44
C GLN A 60 -7.74 17.26 -24.40
N ALA A 61 -6.93 16.22 -24.18
CA ALA A 61 -7.21 15.19 -23.20
C ALA A 61 -7.27 15.74 -21.78
N VAL A 62 -6.45 16.76 -21.45
CA VAL A 62 -6.47 17.41 -20.14
C VAL A 62 -7.82 18.05 -19.86
N GLY A 63 -8.37 18.84 -20.81
CA GLY A 63 -9.66 19.50 -20.62
C GLY A 63 -10.82 18.51 -20.45
N GLU A 64 -10.85 17.44 -21.27
CA GLU A 64 -11.87 16.39 -21.16
C GLU A 64 -11.72 15.60 -19.83
N PHE A 65 -10.49 15.37 -19.40
CA PHE A 65 -10.18 14.71 -18.14
C PHE A 65 -10.63 15.54 -16.93
N ASP A 66 -10.35 16.86 -16.93
CA ASP A 66 -10.79 17.77 -15.87
C ASP A 66 -12.31 17.83 -15.78
N HIS A 67 -13.01 17.79 -16.91
CA HIS A 67 -14.46 17.68 -16.93
C HIS A 67 -14.94 16.38 -16.29
N ALA A 68 -14.34 15.24 -16.62
CA ALA A 68 -14.67 13.94 -16.02
C ALA A 68 -14.41 13.92 -14.50
N VAL A 69 -13.32 14.53 -14.04
CA VAL A 69 -13.01 14.71 -12.61
C VAL A 69 -14.07 15.61 -11.95
N GLY A 70 -14.52 16.65 -12.63
CA GLY A 70 -15.62 17.51 -12.17
C GLY A 70 -16.93 16.73 -11.97
N LEU A 71 -17.31 15.87 -12.91
CA LEU A 71 -18.45 14.97 -12.81
C LEU A 71 -18.33 14.03 -11.61
N MET A 72 -17.15 13.41 -11.44
CA MET A 72 -16.88 12.52 -10.32
C MET A 72 -17.02 13.22 -8.96
N ARG A 73 -16.54 14.48 -8.84
CA ARG A 73 -16.65 15.29 -7.63
C ARG A 73 -18.09 15.74 -7.37
N ALA A 74 -18.87 15.98 -8.41
CA ALA A 74 -20.29 16.33 -8.32
C ALA A 74 -21.17 15.12 -7.98
N GLY A 75 -20.62 13.91 -7.92
CA GLY A 75 -21.37 12.68 -7.63
C GLY A 75 -22.04 12.06 -8.88
N ASN A 76 -21.82 12.61 -10.07
CA ASN A 76 -22.32 12.08 -11.35
C ASN A 76 -21.46 10.90 -11.80
N GLN A 77 -21.46 9.81 -11.02
CA GLN A 77 -20.51 8.70 -11.17
C GLN A 77 -20.64 7.99 -12.51
N ALA A 78 -21.87 7.72 -12.98
CA ALA A 78 -22.08 7.04 -14.27
C ALA A 78 -21.57 7.85 -15.47
N GLU A 79 -21.75 9.17 -15.44
CA GLU A 79 -21.25 10.06 -16.50
C GLU A 79 -19.73 10.16 -16.44
N ALA A 80 -19.15 10.25 -15.23
CA ALA A 80 -17.71 10.27 -15.03
C ALA A 80 -17.07 8.95 -15.53
N GLU A 81 -17.65 7.80 -15.19
CA GLU A 81 -17.19 6.49 -15.68
C GLU A 81 -17.19 6.46 -17.21
N ALA A 82 -18.29 6.83 -17.84
CA ALA A 82 -18.39 6.84 -19.30
C ALA A 82 -17.37 7.79 -19.95
N GLN A 83 -17.08 8.95 -19.34
CA GLN A 83 -16.06 9.89 -19.82
C GLN A 83 -14.66 9.29 -19.68
N PHE A 84 -14.30 8.76 -18.50
CA PHE A 84 -12.99 8.13 -18.31
C PHE A 84 -12.77 6.93 -19.23
N GLN A 85 -13.79 6.11 -19.48
CA GLN A 85 -13.70 4.99 -20.44
C GLN A 85 -13.38 5.50 -21.86
N ARG A 86 -14.06 6.57 -22.32
CA ARG A 86 -13.77 7.18 -23.62
C ARG A 86 -12.34 7.71 -23.70
N LEU A 87 -11.90 8.39 -22.64
CA LEU A 87 -10.54 8.94 -22.56
C LEU A 87 -9.48 7.84 -22.56
N ALA A 88 -9.70 6.72 -21.83
CA ALA A 88 -8.78 5.60 -21.81
C ALA A 88 -8.60 4.95 -23.18
N ILE A 89 -9.66 4.95 -24.01
CA ILE A 89 -9.63 4.44 -25.38
C ILE A 89 -8.98 5.46 -26.33
N ALA A 90 -9.36 6.73 -26.22
CA ALA A 90 -8.88 7.78 -27.13
C ALA A 90 -7.40 8.12 -26.89
N TYR A 91 -6.94 8.02 -25.65
CA TYR A 91 -5.58 8.40 -25.23
C TYR A 91 -4.90 7.25 -24.48
N PRO A 92 -4.53 6.15 -25.17
CA PRO A 92 -4.03 4.93 -24.54
C PRO A 92 -2.68 5.09 -23.81
N ALA A 93 -1.95 6.16 -24.00
CA ALA A 93 -0.73 6.46 -23.26
C ALA A 93 -0.98 7.26 -21.97
N PHE A 94 -2.18 7.80 -21.79
CA PHE A 94 -2.55 8.62 -20.65
C PHE A 94 -3.16 7.75 -19.54
N ALA A 95 -2.42 7.49 -18.46
CA ALA A 95 -2.85 6.62 -17.35
C ALA A 95 -3.94 7.24 -16.44
N GLY A 96 -4.12 8.55 -16.48
CA GLY A 96 -5.05 9.28 -15.60
C GLY A 96 -6.49 8.74 -15.60
N PRO A 97 -7.10 8.48 -16.77
CA PRO A 97 -8.44 7.91 -16.85
C PRO A 97 -8.57 6.56 -16.15
N ASP A 98 -7.61 5.64 -16.34
CA ASP A 98 -7.65 4.32 -15.73
C ASP A 98 -7.49 4.40 -14.20
N ILE A 99 -6.68 5.33 -13.68
CA ILE A 99 -6.57 5.57 -12.24
C ILE A 99 -7.93 5.97 -11.67
N ASN A 100 -8.61 6.93 -12.31
CA ASN A 100 -9.91 7.41 -11.84
C ASN A 100 -11.02 6.38 -12.01
N LEU A 101 -11.00 5.57 -13.07
CA LEU A 101 -11.88 4.39 -13.19
C LEU A 101 -11.66 3.41 -12.03
N GLY A 102 -10.41 3.11 -11.70
CA GLY A 102 -10.09 2.27 -10.56
C GLY A 102 -10.65 2.81 -9.24
N ILE A 103 -10.53 4.11 -9.01
CA ILE A 103 -11.09 4.79 -7.83
C ILE A 103 -12.62 4.72 -7.81
N LEU A 104 -13.29 4.96 -8.95
CA LEU A 104 -14.74 4.89 -9.08
C LEU A 104 -15.24 3.46 -8.80
N TYR A 105 -14.68 2.46 -9.47
CA TYR A 105 -15.04 1.07 -9.28
C TYR A 105 -14.86 0.61 -7.84
N ARG A 106 -13.77 1.03 -7.18
CA ARG A 106 -13.55 0.72 -5.78
C ARG A 106 -14.61 1.35 -4.88
N LYS A 107 -15.03 2.59 -5.12
CA LYS A 107 -16.10 3.25 -4.37
C LYS A 107 -17.43 2.52 -4.50
N ASP A 108 -17.69 1.93 -5.66
CA ASP A 108 -18.90 1.16 -5.94
C ASP A 108 -18.80 -0.31 -5.48
N GLY A 109 -17.68 -0.71 -4.84
CA GLY A 109 -17.43 -2.09 -4.41
C GLY A 109 -17.06 -3.05 -5.55
N ARG A 110 -16.87 -2.55 -6.75
CA ARG A 110 -16.48 -3.31 -7.95
C ARG A 110 -14.97 -3.53 -7.96
N LEU A 111 -14.47 -4.29 -6.97
CA LEU A 111 -13.03 -4.42 -6.72
C LEU A 111 -12.26 -5.10 -7.84
N ASN A 112 -12.88 -6.03 -8.59
CA ASN A 112 -12.23 -6.70 -9.72
C ASN A 112 -11.99 -5.73 -10.88
N GLU A 113 -12.98 -4.90 -11.20
CA GLU A 113 -12.86 -3.87 -12.23
C GLU A 113 -11.89 -2.77 -11.81
N SER A 114 -11.88 -2.41 -10.51
CA SER A 114 -10.91 -1.47 -9.95
C SER A 114 -9.47 -1.97 -10.16
N GLU A 115 -9.21 -3.24 -9.82
CA GLU A 115 -7.89 -3.83 -10.02
C GLU A 115 -7.50 -3.86 -11.50
N ALA A 116 -8.42 -4.27 -12.39
CA ALA A 116 -8.13 -4.32 -13.82
C ALA A 116 -7.77 -2.93 -14.38
N ALA A 117 -8.52 -1.89 -14.01
CA ALA A 117 -8.26 -0.52 -14.43
C ALA A 117 -6.89 -0.03 -13.89
N LEU A 118 -6.58 -0.30 -12.61
CA LEU A 118 -5.34 0.15 -12.00
C LEU A 118 -4.11 -0.61 -12.52
N LYS A 119 -4.25 -1.89 -12.86
CA LYS A 119 -3.22 -2.63 -13.60
C LYS A 119 -2.98 -2.05 -14.99
N ALA A 120 -4.03 -1.65 -15.69
CA ALA A 120 -3.88 -0.94 -16.97
C ALA A 120 -3.15 0.39 -16.78
N ALA A 121 -3.48 1.16 -15.73
CA ALA A 121 -2.81 2.41 -15.41
C ALA A 121 -1.32 2.22 -15.14
N THR A 122 -0.93 1.22 -14.32
CA THR A 122 0.48 0.92 -14.02
C THR A 122 1.25 0.40 -15.23
N ALA A 123 0.59 -0.31 -16.14
CA ALA A 123 1.18 -0.75 -17.40
C ALA A 123 1.45 0.42 -18.36
N ARG A 124 0.54 1.42 -18.40
CA ARG A 124 0.70 2.63 -19.21
C ARG A 124 1.75 3.59 -18.66
N ASN A 125 1.82 3.72 -17.34
CA ASN A 125 2.78 4.55 -16.64
C ASN A 125 3.29 3.82 -15.38
N SER A 126 4.37 3.06 -15.54
CA SER A 126 5.01 2.31 -14.45
C SER A 126 5.73 3.21 -13.42
N THR A 127 5.94 4.48 -13.73
CA THR A 127 6.52 5.47 -12.81
C THR A 127 5.46 6.28 -12.05
N SER A 128 4.18 5.96 -12.21
CA SER A 128 3.11 6.62 -11.47
C SER A 128 2.97 6.05 -10.06
N ALA A 129 3.56 6.73 -9.07
CA ALA A 129 3.39 6.37 -7.66
C ALA A 129 1.92 6.33 -7.25
N ALA A 130 1.10 7.26 -7.78
CA ALA A 130 -0.34 7.30 -7.52
C ALA A 130 -1.06 6.04 -8.03
N ALA A 131 -0.76 5.57 -9.25
CA ALA A 131 -1.38 4.36 -9.81
C ALA A 131 -1.05 3.12 -8.98
N TRP A 132 0.21 2.95 -8.61
CA TRP A 132 0.65 1.85 -7.76
C TRP A 132 0.03 1.90 -6.37
N ASN A 133 -0.05 3.08 -5.75
CA ASN A 133 -0.70 3.24 -4.45
C ASN A 133 -2.20 2.88 -4.50
N GLU A 134 -2.92 3.35 -5.53
CA GLU A 134 -4.34 3.02 -5.69
C GLU A 134 -4.57 1.52 -5.95
N LEU A 135 -3.67 0.87 -6.69
CA LEU A 135 -3.68 -0.58 -6.86
C LEU A 135 -3.49 -1.29 -5.51
N GLY A 136 -2.52 -0.86 -4.71
CA GLY A 136 -2.29 -1.38 -3.36
C GLY A 136 -3.52 -1.22 -2.45
N VAL A 137 -4.21 -0.08 -2.50
CA VAL A 137 -5.45 0.14 -1.74
C VAL A 137 -6.54 -0.86 -2.17
N THR A 138 -6.70 -1.09 -3.46
CA THR A 138 -7.69 -2.05 -3.98
C THR A 138 -7.36 -3.49 -3.58
N LEU A 139 -6.10 -3.92 -3.72
CA LEU A 139 -5.63 -5.24 -3.31
C LEU A 139 -5.81 -5.46 -1.79
N ARG A 140 -5.53 -4.45 -0.97
CA ARG A 140 -5.77 -4.51 0.47
C ARG A 140 -7.24 -4.73 0.79
N LEU A 141 -8.16 -4.05 0.11
CA LEU A 141 -9.62 -4.25 0.28
C LEU A 141 -10.08 -5.63 -0.15
N ARG A 142 -9.38 -6.28 -1.09
CA ARG A 142 -9.61 -7.66 -1.49
C ARG A 142 -9.02 -8.69 -0.51
N GLY A 143 -8.23 -8.24 0.48
CA GLY A 143 -7.52 -9.12 1.41
C GLY A 143 -6.20 -9.67 0.87
N GLU A 144 -5.74 -9.19 -0.27
CA GLU A 144 -4.49 -9.59 -0.92
C GLU A 144 -3.32 -8.76 -0.36
N PHE A 145 -3.02 -8.97 0.94
CA PHE A 145 -2.14 -8.07 1.69
C PHE A 145 -0.69 -8.08 1.22
N LYS A 146 -0.16 -9.23 0.75
CA LYS A 146 1.20 -9.32 0.21
C LYS A 146 1.33 -8.55 -1.09
N ASP A 147 0.34 -8.70 -1.97
CA ASP A 147 0.34 -8.00 -3.26
C ASP A 147 0.08 -6.50 -3.07
N ALA A 148 -0.73 -6.14 -2.06
CA ALA A 148 -0.91 -4.74 -1.66
C ALA A 148 0.42 -4.11 -1.18
N ALA A 149 1.18 -4.82 -0.34
CA ALA A 149 2.49 -4.35 0.11
C ALA A 149 3.45 -4.16 -1.07
N ALA A 150 3.53 -5.14 -1.98
CA ALA A 150 4.35 -5.03 -3.19
C ALA A 150 3.95 -3.82 -4.06
N ALA A 151 2.64 -3.56 -4.22
CA ALA A 151 2.17 -2.39 -4.97
C ALA A 151 2.58 -1.07 -4.29
N TYR A 152 2.51 -0.98 -2.96
CA TYR A 152 3.00 0.20 -2.24
C TYR A 152 4.52 0.36 -2.34
N GLU A 153 5.29 -0.74 -2.31
CA GLU A 153 6.73 -0.72 -2.55
C GLU A 153 7.07 -0.20 -3.96
N HIS A 154 6.31 -0.60 -4.98
CA HIS A 154 6.43 -0.02 -6.33
C HIS A 154 6.11 1.48 -6.35
N ALA A 155 5.10 1.93 -5.59
CA ALA A 155 4.79 3.36 -5.48
C ALA A 155 5.97 4.13 -4.86
N ILE A 156 6.60 3.61 -3.80
CA ILE A 156 7.76 4.20 -3.15
C ILE A 156 8.99 4.19 -4.08
N ALA A 157 9.18 3.10 -4.85
CA ALA A 157 10.25 3.03 -5.84
C ALA A 157 10.08 4.05 -6.97
N ALA A 158 8.83 4.35 -7.36
CA ALA A 158 8.51 5.37 -8.35
C ALA A 158 8.69 6.80 -7.81
N ASP A 159 8.34 7.04 -6.56
CA ASP A 159 8.54 8.31 -5.84
C ASP A 159 8.77 8.04 -4.34
N ALA A 160 10.02 8.14 -3.92
CA ALA A 160 10.45 7.95 -2.53
C ALA A 160 9.89 8.99 -1.55
N ASN A 161 9.26 10.06 -2.03
CA ASN A 161 8.61 11.09 -1.23
C ASN A 161 7.08 11.00 -1.27
N PHE A 162 6.54 9.96 -1.90
CA PHE A 162 5.09 9.77 -1.97
C PHE A 162 4.53 9.28 -0.62
N ALA A 163 4.27 10.21 0.28
CA ALA A 163 3.83 9.95 1.64
C ALA A 163 2.65 8.96 1.77
N PRO A 164 1.60 8.98 0.91
CA PRO A 164 0.50 8.02 1.03
C PRO A 164 0.93 6.55 0.96
N ALA A 165 1.94 6.21 0.13
CA ALA A 165 2.41 4.83 0.01
C ALA A 165 3.13 4.36 1.28
N HIS A 166 3.96 5.19 1.88
CA HIS A 166 4.61 4.89 3.17
C HIS A 166 3.58 4.61 4.27
N ARG A 167 2.55 5.46 4.38
CA ARG A 167 1.47 5.24 5.35
C ARG A 167 0.75 3.92 5.10
N ASN A 168 0.35 3.67 3.87
CA ASN A 168 -0.42 2.48 3.51
C ASN A 168 0.40 1.20 3.68
N LEU A 169 1.67 1.22 3.31
CA LEU A 169 2.60 0.11 3.52
C LEU A 169 2.79 -0.17 5.02
N GLY A 170 3.06 0.87 5.82
CA GLY A 170 3.21 0.73 7.26
C GLY A 170 1.98 0.09 7.92
N VAL A 171 0.78 0.50 7.53
CA VAL A 171 -0.48 -0.09 8.02
C VAL A 171 -0.61 -1.57 7.62
N VAL A 172 -0.27 -1.94 6.38
CA VAL A 172 -0.36 -3.33 5.92
C VAL A 172 0.67 -4.21 6.61
N LEU A 173 1.89 -3.72 6.78
CA LEU A 173 2.97 -4.43 7.47
C LEU A 173 2.62 -4.71 8.94
N ASP A 174 2.08 -3.72 9.65
CA ASP A 174 1.73 -3.88 11.06
C ASP A 174 0.52 -4.80 11.27
N LEU A 175 -0.60 -4.50 10.60
CA LEU A 175 -1.88 -5.12 10.91
C LEU A 175 -2.08 -6.49 10.26
N TYR A 176 -1.47 -6.74 9.10
CA TYR A 176 -1.77 -7.94 8.30
C TYR A 176 -0.55 -8.83 8.04
N LEU A 177 0.65 -8.27 7.94
CA LEU A 177 1.86 -9.02 7.64
C LEU A 177 2.73 -9.30 8.87
N GLN A 178 2.38 -8.72 10.03
CA GLN A 178 3.07 -8.90 11.31
C GLN A 178 4.58 -8.56 11.23
N ASP A 179 4.91 -7.50 10.51
CA ASP A 179 6.26 -6.95 10.40
C ASP A 179 6.32 -5.54 11.03
N PRO A 180 6.32 -5.46 12.37
CA PRO A 180 6.26 -4.18 13.07
C PRO A 180 7.54 -3.36 12.91
N GLU A 181 8.68 -3.99 12.58
CA GLU A 181 9.94 -3.28 12.39
C GLU A 181 9.94 -2.47 11.09
N ARG A 182 9.51 -3.09 9.99
CA ARG A 182 9.33 -2.36 8.73
C ARG A 182 8.19 -1.38 8.82
N ALA A 183 7.08 -1.75 9.47
CA ALA A 183 5.96 -0.84 9.68
C ALA A 183 6.39 0.45 10.38
N LEU A 184 7.23 0.35 11.43
CA LEU A 184 7.77 1.49 12.12
C LEU A 184 8.58 2.41 11.18
N THR A 185 9.46 1.83 10.37
CA THR A 185 10.28 2.58 9.41
C THR A 185 9.41 3.36 8.42
N GLU A 186 8.39 2.70 7.88
CA GLU A 186 7.50 3.33 6.89
C GLU A 186 6.62 4.43 7.50
N LEU A 187 6.10 4.23 8.71
CA LEU A 187 5.29 5.25 9.39
C LEU A 187 6.13 6.44 9.88
N GLU A 188 7.38 6.21 10.29
CA GLU A 188 8.33 7.29 10.58
C GLU A 188 8.59 8.12 9.33
N ARG A 189 8.83 7.48 8.18
CA ARG A 189 9.01 8.16 6.90
C ARG A 189 7.76 8.93 6.47
N TYR A 190 6.59 8.35 6.64
CA TYR A 190 5.33 9.06 6.41
C TYR A 190 5.22 10.34 7.27
N GLN A 191 5.54 10.23 8.57
CA GLN A 191 5.49 11.37 9.48
C GLN A 191 6.44 12.49 9.06
N GLU A 192 7.66 12.14 8.64
CA GLU A 192 8.64 13.11 8.13
C GLU A 192 8.14 13.84 6.88
N LEU A 193 7.53 13.11 5.94
CA LEU A 193 7.07 13.66 4.67
C LEU A 193 5.80 14.50 4.80
N SER A 194 4.85 14.06 5.63
CA SER A 194 3.55 14.70 5.77
C SER A 194 3.51 15.81 6.81
N GLY A 195 4.44 15.79 7.77
CA GLY A 195 4.38 16.66 8.95
C GLY A 195 3.21 16.35 9.89
N GLU A 196 2.47 15.25 9.66
CA GLU A 196 1.31 14.86 10.47
C GLU A 196 1.76 14.39 11.85
N GLU A 197 1.25 15.04 12.91
CA GLU A 197 1.58 14.64 14.27
C GLU A 197 0.64 13.55 14.79
N LYS A 198 -0.67 13.72 14.67
CA LYS A 198 -1.68 12.76 15.16
C LYS A 198 -2.62 12.34 14.03
N PRO A 199 -3.02 11.05 13.96
CA PRO A 199 -2.77 9.98 14.95
C PRO A 199 -1.44 9.23 14.78
N VAL A 200 -0.65 9.49 13.72
CA VAL A 200 0.51 8.67 13.35
C VAL A 200 1.58 8.60 14.44
N SER A 201 1.81 9.68 15.19
CA SER A 201 2.77 9.70 16.31
C SER A 201 2.43 8.68 17.40
N VAL A 202 1.13 8.41 17.62
CA VAL A 202 0.67 7.40 18.58
C VAL A 202 1.01 5.99 18.06
N TRP A 203 0.76 5.72 16.81
CA TRP A 203 1.09 4.43 16.19
C TRP A 203 2.60 4.16 16.21
N ILE A 204 3.40 5.17 15.89
CA ILE A 204 4.86 5.09 15.97
C ILE A 204 5.33 4.80 17.40
N ALA A 205 4.76 5.47 18.42
CA ALA A 205 5.12 5.25 19.80
C ALA A 205 4.80 3.81 20.24
N GLU A 206 3.65 3.28 19.86
CA GLU A 206 3.25 1.90 20.13
C GLU A 206 4.18 0.90 19.43
N LEU A 207 4.47 1.11 18.14
CA LEU A 207 5.40 0.26 17.40
C LEU A 207 6.81 0.26 18.01
N ARG A 208 7.31 1.42 18.44
CA ARG A 208 8.59 1.51 19.14
C ARG A 208 8.60 0.70 20.44
N GLN A 209 7.51 0.73 21.19
CA GLN A 209 7.37 -0.09 22.40
C GLN A 209 7.39 -1.58 22.06
N ARG A 210 6.65 -2.02 21.04
CA ARG A 210 6.56 -3.42 20.61
C ARG A 210 7.88 -3.95 20.03
N THR A 211 8.63 -3.11 19.31
CA THR A 211 9.93 -3.47 18.70
C THR A 211 11.13 -3.24 19.59
N GLY A 212 10.96 -2.59 20.75
CA GLY A 212 12.06 -2.21 21.65
C GLY A 212 12.94 -1.07 21.08
N LYS A 213 12.58 -0.46 19.96
CA LYS A 213 13.32 0.64 19.33
C LYS A 213 13.02 1.95 20.05
N LYS A 214 14.07 2.67 20.47
CA LYS A 214 13.95 3.99 21.09
C LYS A 214 13.78 5.07 20.02
N LYS A 215 13.11 6.19 20.38
CA LYS A 215 13.07 7.37 19.53
C LYS A 215 14.51 7.81 19.22
N PRO A 216 14.88 8.11 17.95
CA PRO A 216 16.16 8.73 17.66
C PRO A 216 16.33 9.97 18.53
N ALA A 217 17.53 10.18 19.09
CA ALA A 217 17.81 11.42 19.79
C ALA A 217 17.56 12.57 18.83
N SER A 218 16.75 13.54 19.24
CA SER A 218 16.58 14.78 18.46
C SER A 218 17.99 15.33 18.18
N PRO A 219 18.32 15.73 16.93
CA PRO A 219 19.60 16.37 16.69
C PRO A 219 19.74 17.50 17.70
N ALA A 220 20.87 17.53 18.42
CA ALA A 220 21.15 18.59 19.35
C ALA A 220 20.98 19.93 18.61
N PRO A 221 20.34 20.95 19.21
CA PRO A 221 20.24 22.25 18.57
C PRO A 221 21.67 22.65 18.15
N ALA A 222 21.80 23.00 16.87
CA ALA A 222 23.10 23.44 16.35
C ALA A 222 23.66 24.46 17.30
N ALA A 223 24.88 24.19 17.83
CA ALA A 223 25.55 25.13 18.68
C ALA A 223 25.55 26.49 17.96
N PRO A 224 25.23 27.59 18.65
CA PRO A 224 25.25 28.90 18.03
C PRO A 224 26.61 29.06 17.36
N ALA A 225 26.59 29.39 16.06
CA ALA A 225 27.79 29.61 15.27
C ALA A 225 28.70 30.56 16.07
N ASP A 226 29.84 30.03 16.48
CA ASP A 226 30.82 30.71 17.30
C ASP A 226 31.10 32.08 16.69
N GLN A 227 31.00 33.08 17.53
CA GLN A 227 31.24 34.47 17.13
C GLN A 227 32.62 34.51 16.48
N ALA A 228 32.69 34.90 15.23
CA ALA A 228 33.94 35.15 14.55
C ALA A 228 34.85 36.02 15.43
N PRO A 229 36.12 35.71 15.62
CA PRO A 229 37.02 36.51 16.42
C PRO A 229 37.03 37.94 15.88
N PRO A 230 37.11 38.95 16.75
CA PRO A 230 37.07 40.34 16.31
C PRO A 230 38.24 40.62 15.35
N THR A 231 37.90 41.14 14.19
CA THR A 231 38.87 41.56 13.17
C THR A 231 39.85 42.56 13.82
N PRO A 232 41.19 42.34 13.72
CA PRO A 232 42.14 43.29 14.24
C PRO A 232 41.97 44.66 13.58
N ALA A 233 41.89 45.69 14.38
CA ALA A 233 41.76 47.07 13.92
C ALA A 233 42.91 47.45 12.98
N SER A 234 42.58 47.96 11.81
CA SER A 234 43.55 48.52 10.85
C SER A 234 44.35 49.67 11.51
N PRO A 235 45.65 49.74 11.32
CA PRO A 235 46.44 50.84 11.84
C PRO A 235 46.05 52.16 11.21
N THR A 236 45.82 53.17 12.06
CA THR A 236 45.56 54.55 11.67
C THR A 236 46.75 55.11 10.90
N PRO A 237 46.57 55.74 9.73
CA PRO A 237 47.68 56.40 9.01
C PRO A 237 48.18 57.60 9.81
N ALA A 238 49.49 57.64 9.99
CA ALA A 238 50.19 58.77 10.64
C ALA A 238 50.05 60.01 9.74
N THR A 239 49.68 61.13 10.40
CA THR A 239 49.62 62.43 9.76
C THR A 239 51.08 62.95 9.57
N PRO A 240 51.50 63.45 8.39
CA PRO A 240 52.76 64.09 8.18
C PRO A 240 52.67 65.49 8.76
N SER A 241 53.56 65.81 9.73
CA SER A 241 53.83 67.17 10.21
C SER A 241 54.57 67.93 9.15
N GLY A 242 54.09 69.13 8.79
CA GLY A 242 54.70 70.03 7.86
C GLY A 242 55.86 70.83 8.45
N GLU A 243 56.74 71.13 7.56
CA GLU A 243 57.51 72.43 7.48
C GLU A 243 57.42 72.92 6.05
#